data_932f33e99d5dba2d738f6e4ce9a1ebed
#
_entry.id   932f33e99d5dba2d738f6e4ce9a1ebed
#
_cell.length_a   1.000
_cell.length_b   1.000
_cell.length_c   1.000
_cell.angle_alpha   90.00
_cell.angle_beta   90.00
_cell.angle_gamma   90.00
#
_symmetry.space_group_name_H-M   'P 1'
#
loop_
_entity.id
_entity.type
_entity.pdbx_description
1 polymer ?
#
loop_
_entity_poly.entity_id
_entity_poly.type
_entity_poly.pdbx_seq_one_letter_code
_entity_poly.pdbx_strand_id
1 'polypeptide(L)'
;MADLHDASSLTTVESVGLEDLDERYGLDVLDGLDEPGGAAAPPPEPGPPSGPSADPLVRATEILRTHPVIDGYSGLAPVLQSMHWYDLEAGESLLETDVPRLRRGGVGAQFWSLQAPAGSDGPPSLAATMDLIDLVRATVAECPEGLRLVLSADDLADSRNCGRIAALLGPMAGQALGDSLAVLRAVYALGVRSVTLAGARWTQSGLTPFGHEMVREMNRLGVLVDLSGCTPDTMRRTLTITRAPVIFSYQTEPLPDDVLHALRGNHGVCMVPCTAGTLPATADLLDHVREIAGPEAVALSGAYDTGLPHAAGLKDVSCVPRLIAELLERGWPEPDIMGLTWSNVARVLRAAEFTARAAQPRRAPSRAAIGALDV
;
A
#
# COMPACT_ATOMS: atom_id res chain seq x y z
N MET A 1 -41.47 -34.21 29.99
CA MET A 1 -41.04 -34.85 31.22
C MET A 1 -39.56 -34.70 31.33
N ALA A 2 -39.26 -33.84 32.15
CA ALA A 2 -38.38 -33.77 33.33
C ALA A 2 -36.88 -33.58 32.88
N ASP A 3 -36.03 -32.75 33.46
CA ASP A 3 -36.18 -31.74 34.50
C ASP A 3 -35.03 -30.75 34.42
N LEU A 4 -35.31 -29.53 34.82
CA LEU A 4 -34.38 -28.45 35.17
C LEU A 4 -33.71 -28.78 36.52
N HIS A 5 -32.40 -28.47 36.64
CA HIS A 5 -31.75 -27.97 37.87
C HIS A 5 -30.39 -27.41 37.47
N ASP A 6 -30.18 -26.13 37.54
CA ASP A 6 -29.89 -25.22 38.63
C ASP A 6 -28.55 -25.52 39.33
N ALA A 7 -27.64 -24.60 39.24
CA ALA A 7 -26.78 -24.14 40.32
C ALA A 7 -25.82 -23.04 39.88
N SER A 8 -26.18 -21.85 40.25
CA SER A 8 -25.27 -20.72 40.49
C SER A 8 -24.19 -21.08 41.51
N SER A 9 -22.94 -20.74 41.21
CA SER A 9 -21.93 -20.47 42.25
C SER A 9 -21.01 -19.34 41.81
N LEU A 10 -21.36 -18.17 42.27
CA LEU A 10 -20.48 -17.03 42.39
C LEU A 10 -19.39 -17.36 43.39
N THR A 11 -18.14 -17.37 42.94
CA THR A 11 -16.98 -17.36 43.86
C THR A 11 -16.43 -15.96 43.89
N THR A 12 -16.64 -15.33 45.01
CA THR A 12 -16.05 -14.07 45.47
C THR A 12 -14.52 -14.15 45.45
N VAL A 13 -13.86 -13.24 44.77
CA VAL A 13 -12.41 -13.06 44.91
C VAL A 13 -12.17 -12.11 46.10
N GLU A 14 -11.64 -12.69 47.18
CA GLU A 14 -11.16 -11.95 48.33
C GLU A 14 -9.92 -11.10 47.92
N SER A 15 -9.98 -9.84 48.33
CA SER A 15 -8.87 -8.88 48.23
C SER A 15 -7.79 -9.28 49.25
N VAL A 16 -6.64 -9.71 48.79
CA VAL A 16 -5.43 -9.89 49.63
C VAL A 16 -4.80 -8.50 49.84
N GLY A 17 -4.68 -8.14 51.11
CA GLY A 17 -4.10 -6.86 51.54
C GLY A 17 -2.60 -6.82 51.36
N LEU A 18 -2.10 -5.60 51.16
CA LEU A 18 -0.69 -5.22 50.89
C LEU A 18 0.25 -5.42 52.11
N GLU A 19 -0.19 -6.08 53.18
CA GLU A 19 0.61 -6.18 54.39
C GLU A 19 1.35 -7.54 54.56
N ASP A 20 1.18 -8.51 53.66
CA ASP A 20 1.73 -9.88 53.81
C ASP A 20 2.97 -10.16 52.93
N LEU A 21 3.64 -9.13 52.37
CA LEU A 21 4.82 -9.30 51.50
C LEU A 21 6.17 -9.06 52.15
N ASP A 22 6.19 -8.63 53.41
CA ASP A 22 7.45 -8.27 54.12
C ASP A 22 8.18 -9.40 54.84
N GLU A 23 7.59 -10.60 54.94
CA GLU A 23 8.22 -11.72 55.70
C GLU A 23 8.98 -12.77 54.85
N ARG A 24 9.11 -12.62 53.53
CA ARG A 24 9.73 -13.66 52.68
C ARG A 24 11.07 -13.37 52.07
N TYR A 25 11.59 -12.16 52.16
CA TYR A 25 12.94 -11.86 51.68
C TYR A 25 13.72 -11.04 52.70
N GLY A 26 14.51 -11.79 53.56
CA GLY A 26 15.45 -11.18 54.48
C GLY A 26 16.49 -10.37 53.70
N LEU A 27 16.46 -9.07 53.91
CA LEU A 27 17.57 -8.15 53.55
C LEU A 27 18.32 -7.80 54.79
N ASP A 28 19.55 -8.31 54.90
CA ASP A 28 20.52 -7.91 55.90
C ASP A 28 20.85 -6.43 55.77
N VAL A 29 20.57 -5.69 56.81
CA VAL A 29 20.97 -4.29 56.97
C VAL A 29 22.45 -4.28 57.30
N LEU A 30 23.29 -3.80 56.40
CA LEU A 30 24.65 -3.36 56.71
C LEU A 30 24.63 -1.86 57.00
N ASP A 31 24.78 -1.56 58.29
CA ASP A 31 25.17 -0.27 58.79
C ASP A 31 26.59 0.10 58.27
N GLY A 32 26.74 1.26 57.67
CA GLY A 32 27.99 1.86 57.26
C GLY A 32 27.78 3.35 57.04
N LEU A 33 27.95 4.12 58.11
CA LEU A 33 28.07 5.57 58.09
C LEU A 33 29.26 5.97 57.23
N ASP A 34 29.09 7.01 56.34
CA ASP A 34 29.99 8.17 56.34
C ASP A 34 29.58 9.23 55.30
N GLU A 35 29.36 10.42 55.81
CA GLU A 35 29.60 11.81 55.42
C GLU A 35 29.20 12.37 54.02
N PRO A 36 28.73 13.61 53.93
CA PRO A 36 28.07 14.17 52.76
C PRO A 36 29.06 14.73 51.74
N GLY A 37 29.19 14.05 50.63
CA GLY A 37 29.95 14.51 49.48
C GLY A 37 29.04 15.01 48.36
N GLY A 38 29.12 16.30 48.06
CA GLY A 38 28.84 16.96 46.82
C GLY A 38 27.49 16.65 46.10
N ALA A 39 26.55 17.57 46.16
CA ALA A 39 25.37 17.57 45.31
C ALA A 39 25.81 17.45 43.83
N ALA A 40 25.50 16.30 43.20
CA ALA A 40 25.60 16.16 41.77
C ALA A 40 24.64 17.18 41.12
N ALA A 41 25.17 17.98 40.19
CA ALA A 41 24.36 18.90 39.41
C ALA A 41 23.22 18.13 38.76
N PRO A 42 21.99 18.67 38.71
CA PRO A 42 20.90 18.05 38.03
C PRO A 42 21.29 17.81 36.58
N PRO A 43 20.82 16.68 35.93
CA PRO A 43 21.08 16.47 34.52
C PRO A 43 20.58 17.69 33.74
N PRO A 44 21.28 18.13 32.69
CA PRO A 44 20.87 19.27 31.91
C PRO A 44 19.43 19.03 31.41
N GLU A 45 18.57 20.03 31.59
CA GLU A 45 17.20 20.00 31.04
C GLU A 45 17.30 19.69 29.55
N PRO A 46 16.43 18.83 29.01
CA PRO A 46 16.37 18.62 27.56
C PRO A 46 16.17 19.98 26.90
N GLY A 47 17.14 20.40 26.10
CA GLY A 47 17.06 21.66 25.34
C GLY A 47 15.77 21.73 24.56
N PRO A 48 15.30 22.93 24.19
CA PRO A 48 14.09 23.07 23.35
C PRO A 48 14.24 22.19 22.12
N PRO A 49 13.13 21.58 21.62
CA PRO A 49 13.18 20.73 20.46
C PRO A 49 13.92 21.48 19.34
N SER A 50 15.01 20.91 18.88
CA SER A 50 15.77 21.44 17.74
C SER A 50 14.79 21.63 16.58
N GLY A 51 14.79 22.81 15.97
CA GLY A 51 14.02 23.05 14.74
C GLY A 51 14.34 21.97 13.69
N PRO A 52 13.55 21.86 12.61
CA PRO A 52 13.72 20.83 11.60
C PRO A 52 15.20 20.74 11.17
N SER A 53 15.75 19.53 11.13
CA SER A 53 17.15 19.29 10.76
C SER A 53 17.47 19.94 9.44
N ALA A 54 18.62 20.58 9.33
CA ALA A 54 19.12 21.16 8.07
C ALA A 54 19.54 20.07 7.07
N ASP A 55 19.79 18.82 7.53
CA ASP A 55 20.12 17.68 6.68
C ASP A 55 18.84 17.12 6.00
N PRO A 56 18.74 17.17 4.66
CA PRO A 56 17.56 16.68 3.91
C PRO A 56 17.24 15.21 4.17
N LEU A 57 18.25 14.36 4.38
CA LEU A 57 18.02 12.93 4.63
C LEU A 57 17.43 12.67 6.02
N VAL A 58 17.90 13.42 7.03
CA VAL A 58 17.31 13.37 8.38
C VAL A 58 15.86 13.83 8.34
N ARG A 59 15.60 14.96 7.67
CA ARG A 59 14.24 15.49 7.47
C ARG A 59 13.33 14.51 6.74
N ALA A 60 13.82 13.89 5.65
CA ALA A 60 13.09 12.86 4.92
C ALA A 60 12.68 11.70 5.83
N THR A 61 13.61 11.23 6.66
CA THR A 61 13.36 10.15 7.61
C THR A 61 12.31 10.55 8.67
N GLU A 62 12.34 11.78 9.16
CA GLU A 62 11.37 12.31 10.12
C GLU A 62 9.95 12.38 9.50
N ILE A 63 9.84 12.85 8.26
CA ILE A 63 8.57 12.88 7.53
C ILE A 63 8.03 11.46 7.35
N LEU A 64 8.86 10.53 6.92
CA LEU A 64 8.47 9.13 6.67
C LEU A 64 8.05 8.38 7.94
N ARG A 65 8.51 8.76 9.12
CA ARG A 65 8.03 8.18 10.39
C ARG A 65 6.57 8.51 10.66
N THR A 66 6.10 9.68 10.24
CA THR A 66 4.72 10.15 10.46
C THR A 66 3.85 9.98 9.21
N HIS A 67 4.43 10.05 8.03
CA HIS A 67 3.78 9.90 6.72
C HIS A 67 4.54 8.86 5.90
N PRO A 68 4.41 7.56 6.24
CA PRO A 68 5.10 6.50 5.52
C PRO A 68 4.60 6.41 4.07
N VAL A 69 5.36 5.72 3.22
CA VAL A 69 4.99 5.56 1.80
C VAL A 69 3.92 4.49 1.64
N ILE A 70 2.94 4.76 0.79
CA ILE A 70 2.13 3.72 0.14
C ILE A 70 2.77 3.44 -1.22
N ASP A 71 3.46 2.32 -1.33
CA ASP A 71 4.11 1.87 -2.56
C ASP A 71 3.07 1.26 -3.52
N GLY A 72 3.01 1.81 -4.73
CA GLY A 72 1.97 1.49 -5.71
C GLY A 72 2.10 0.14 -6.39
N TYR A 73 3.28 -0.48 -6.38
CA TYR A 73 3.51 -1.75 -7.09
C TYR A 73 4.74 -2.48 -6.56
N SER A 74 4.56 -3.75 -6.24
CA SER A 74 5.64 -4.68 -5.92
C SER A 74 5.45 -6.01 -6.64
N GLY A 75 6.52 -6.54 -7.21
CA GLY A 75 6.59 -7.88 -7.80
C GLY A 75 6.84 -8.99 -6.78
N LEU A 76 6.75 -8.69 -5.48
CA LEU A 76 7.12 -9.62 -4.40
C LEU A 76 6.32 -10.93 -4.45
N ALA A 77 4.98 -10.87 -4.63
CA ALA A 77 4.15 -12.06 -4.61
C ALA A 77 4.54 -13.09 -5.70
N PRO A 78 4.70 -12.72 -6.99
CA PRO A 78 5.17 -13.66 -8.01
C PRO A 78 6.56 -14.25 -7.74
N VAL A 79 7.46 -13.49 -7.13
CA VAL A 79 8.82 -13.97 -6.80
C VAL A 79 8.76 -14.96 -5.65
N LEU A 80 7.97 -14.73 -4.63
CA LEU A 80 7.78 -15.64 -3.49
C LEU A 80 7.18 -16.98 -3.91
N GLN A 81 6.48 -17.07 -5.03
CA GLN A 81 6.01 -18.36 -5.59
C GLN A 81 7.16 -19.36 -5.82
N SER A 82 8.33 -18.86 -6.21
CA SER A 82 9.53 -19.68 -6.40
C SER A 82 10.46 -19.72 -5.17
N MET A 83 10.20 -18.89 -4.19
CA MET A 83 11.04 -18.66 -3.01
C MET A 83 10.24 -18.78 -1.70
N HIS A 84 9.34 -19.77 -1.61
CA HIS A 84 8.48 -20.03 -0.45
C HIS A 84 9.22 -20.34 0.86
N TRP A 85 10.53 -20.54 0.79
CA TRP A 85 11.42 -20.72 1.93
C TRP A 85 11.98 -19.39 2.47
N TYR A 86 11.72 -18.26 1.79
CA TYR A 86 12.26 -16.96 2.17
C TYR A 86 11.52 -16.36 3.36
N ASP A 87 12.26 -16.05 4.41
CA ASP A 87 11.73 -15.39 5.61
C ASP A 87 11.74 -13.87 5.44
N LEU A 88 10.56 -13.30 5.24
CA LEU A 88 10.39 -11.85 5.06
C LEU A 88 10.65 -11.05 6.34
N GLU A 89 10.52 -11.64 7.53
CA GLU A 89 10.81 -10.95 8.80
C GLU A 89 12.29 -10.96 9.14
N ALA A 90 13.01 -12.02 8.84
CA ALA A 90 14.45 -12.09 9.04
C ALA A 90 15.20 -11.19 8.05
N GLY A 91 14.74 -11.12 6.82
CA GLY A 91 15.33 -10.32 5.75
C GLY A 91 16.68 -10.86 5.28
N GLU A 92 16.69 -11.63 4.22
CA GLU A 92 17.91 -12.05 3.53
C GLU A 92 18.16 -11.10 2.35
N SER A 93 19.39 -11.02 1.83
CA SER A 93 19.75 -10.03 0.80
C SER A 93 19.34 -10.42 -0.64
N LEU A 94 18.52 -11.45 -0.84
CA LEU A 94 18.16 -11.97 -2.15
C LEU A 94 17.05 -11.18 -2.84
N LEU A 95 16.13 -10.59 -2.06
CA LEU A 95 15.04 -9.77 -2.56
C LEU A 95 15.34 -8.28 -2.38
N GLU A 96 14.59 -7.44 -3.09
CA GLU A 96 14.67 -5.99 -2.97
C GLU A 96 13.71 -5.48 -1.89
N THR A 97 12.78 -6.35 -1.45
CA THR A 97 11.74 -6.07 -0.46
C THR A 97 11.68 -7.13 0.63
N ASP A 98 11.76 -6.72 1.88
CA ASP A 98 11.48 -7.49 3.09
C ASP A 98 11.03 -6.55 4.21
N VAL A 99 10.52 -7.08 5.32
CA VAL A 99 10.01 -6.26 6.43
C VAL A 99 11.06 -5.31 7.00
N PRO A 100 12.32 -5.71 7.27
CA PRO A 100 13.37 -4.80 7.71
C PRO A 100 13.67 -3.67 6.71
N ARG A 101 13.69 -3.95 5.41
CA ARG A 101 13.93 -2.93 4.37
C ARG A 101 12.74 -1.99 4.19
N LEU A 102 11.51 -2.52 4.22
CA LEU A 102 10.30 -1.70 4.20
C LEU A 102 10.27 -0.72 5.37
N ARG A 103 10.61 -1.18 6.58
CA ARG A 103 10.71 -0.30 7.77
C ARG A 103 11.79 0.76 7.60
N ARG A 104 12.99 0.39 7.10
CA ARG A 104 14.07 1.35 6.84
C ARG A 104 13.72 2.35 5.75
N GLY A 105 12.98 1.91 4.73
CA GLY A 105 12.48 2.75 3.65
C GLY A 105 11.31 3.65 4.03
N GLY A 106 10.77 3.49 5.24
CA GLY A 106 9.60 4.24 5.68
C GLY A 106 8.34 3.87 4.91
N VAL A 107 8.22 2.61 4.45
CA VAL A 107 7.02 2.11 3.76
C VAL A 107 6.02 1.62 4.78
N GLY A 108 4.80 2.16 4.73
CA GLY A 108 3.68 1.78 5.60
C GLY A 108 2.62 0.95 4.91
N ALA A 109 2.64 0.92 3.58
CA ALA A 109 1.73 0.10 2.79
C ALA A 109 2.33 -0.23 1.41
N GLN A 110 1.95 -1.37 0.84
CA GLN A 110 2.41 -1.78 -0.47
C GLN A 110 1.32 -2.55 -1.22
N PHE A 111 1.15 -2.24 -2.51
CA PHE A 111 0.34 -3.04 -3.42
C PHE A 111 1.17 -4.23 -3.92
N TRP A 112 0.71 -5.43 -3.61
CA TRP A 112 1.35 -6.68 -4.04
C TRP A 112 0.71 -7.15 -5.33
N SER A 113 1.45 -7.03 -6.42
CA SER A 113 0.99 -7.40 -7.76
C SER A 113 0.57 -8.86 -7.82
N LEU A 114 -0.60 -9.10 -8.42
CA LEU A 114 -1.12 -10.43 -8.75
C LEU A 114 -0.93 -10.76 -10.25
N GLN A 115 0.10 -10.18 -10.84
CA GLN A 115 0.48 -10.39 -12.24
C GLN A 115 1.72 -11.27 -12.29
N ALA A 116 1.79 -12.15 -13.28
CA ALA A 116 2.98 -12.94 -13.52
C ALA A 116 4.18 -12.03 -13.83
N PRO A 117 5.42 -12.42 -13.47
CA PRO A 117 6.62 -11.65 -13.79
C PRO A 117 6.72 -11.36 -15.29
N ALA A 118 7.39 -10.25 -15.64
CA ALA A 118 7.69 -9.94 -17.03
C ALA A 118 8.50 -11.10 -17.67
N GLY A 119 8.08 -11.54 -18.85
CA GLY A 119 8.73 -12.66 -19.56
C GLY A 119 8.21 -14.05 -19.17
N SER A 120 7.19 -14.16 -18.33
CA SER A 120 6.52 -15.45 -18.08
C SER A 120 5.82 -15.99 -19.32
N ASP A 121 5.87 -17.30 -19.49
CA ASP A 121 5.20 -17.98 -20.61
C ASP A 121 3.68 -17.99 -20.41
N GLY A 122 2.96 -17.53 -21.43
CA GLY A 122 1.51 -17.59 -21.51
C GLY A 122 0.76 -16.35 -20.97
N PRO A 123 -0.54 -16.23 -21.30
CA PRO A 123 -1.36 -15.12 -20.85
C PRO A 123 -1.70 -15.24 -19.35
N PRO A 124 -1.93 -14.11 -18.65
CA PRO A 124 -2.42 -14.13 -17.28
C PRO A 124 -3.70 -14.98 -17.16
N SER A 125 -3.71 -15.92 -16.21
CA SER A 125 -4.84 -16.81 -15.99
C SER A 125 -5.48 -16.57 -14.61
N LEU A 126 -6.76 -16.88 -14.48
CA LEU A 126 -7.46 -16.81 -13.21
C LEU A 126 -6.85 -17.79 -12.20
N ALA A 127 -6.47 -19.00 -12.63
CA ALA A 127 -5.87 -19.99 -11.73
C ALA A 127 -4.56 -19.47 -11.09
N ALA A 128 -3.62 -18.96 -11.91
CA ALA A 128 -2.38 -18.37 -11.41
C ALA A 128 -2.64 -17.15 -10.48
N THR A 129 -3.65 -16.36 -10.78
CA THR A 129 -4.04 -15.24 -9.90
C THR A 129 -4.59 -15.75 -8.55
N MET A 130 -5.36 -16.84 -8.54
CA MET A 130 -5.86 -17.45 -7.30
C MET A 130 -4.73 -17.99 -6.44
N ASP A 131 -3.72 -18.64 -7.07
CA ASP A 131 -2.52 -19.12 -6.37
C ASP A 131 -1.76 -17.95 -5.73
N LEU A 132 -1.62 -16.81 -6.42
CA LEU A 132 -1.00 -15.61 -5.87
C LEU A 132 -1.81 -14.97 -4.72
N ILE A 133 -3.14 -14.95 -4.81
CA ILE A 133 -4.00 -14.47 -3.72
C ILE A 133 -3.80 -15.33 -2.47
N ASP A 134 -3.80 -16.65 -2.63
CA ASP A 134 -3.60 -17.59 -1.53
C ASP A 134 -2.22 -17.41 -0.90
N LEU A 135 -1.17 -17.36 -1.74
CA LEU A 135 0.21 -17.12 -1.31
C LEU A 135 0.34 -15.83 -0.49
N VAL A 136 -0.17 -14.69 -1.00
CA VAL A 136 -0.06 -13.41 -0.27
C VAL A 136 -0.77 -13.50 1.08
N ARG A 137 -1.94 -14.13 1.13
CA ARG A 137 -2.67 -14.28 2.39
C ARG A 137 -1.93 -15.16 3.40
N ALA A 138 -1.32 -16.26 2.93
CA ALA A 138 -0.49 -17.13 3.77
C ALA A 138 0.74 -16.38 4.29
N THR A 139 1.48 -15.70 3.39
CA THR A 139 2.69 -14.93 3.74
C THR A 139 2.39 -13.82 4.76
N VAL A 140 1.29 -13.09 4.58
CA VAL A 140 0.89 -12.05 5.56
C VAL A 140 0.51 -12.66 6.90
N ALA A 141 -0.11 -13.85 6.91
CA ALA A 141 -0.46 -14.56 8.15
C ALA A 141 0.77 -15.12 8.89
N GLU A 142 1.83 -15.45 8.16
CA GLU A 142 3.13 -15.88 8.71
C GLU A 142 3.94 -14.73 9.31
N CYS A 143 3.66 -13.47 8.93
CA CYS A 143 4.35 -12.26 9.39
C CYS A 143 3.42 -11.34 10.21
N PRO A 144 2.78 -11.77 11.30
CA PRO A 144 1.71 -11.03 11.97
C PRO A 144 2.18 -9.74 12.65
N GLU A 145 3.45 -9.64 13.02
CA GLU A 145 4.04 -8.44 13.64
C GLU A 145 4.55 -7.43 12.60
N GLY A 146 4.85 -7.89 11.38
CA GLY A 146 5.35 -7.05 10.28
C GLY A 146 4.28 -6.58 9.34
N LEU A 147 3.37 -7.47 8.97
CA LEU A 147 2.43 -7.29 7.88
C LEU A 147 0.96 -7.36 8.34
N ARG A 148 0.08 -6.72 7.57
CA ARG A 148 -1.37 -6.83 7.74
C ARG A 148 -2.07 -6.76 6.38
N LEU A 149 -2.92 -7.73 6.08
CA LEU A 149 -3.78 -7.66 4.90
C LEU A 149 -4.83 -6.56 5.10
N VAL A 150 -4.97 -5.69 4.10
CA VAL A 150 -5.84 -4.52 4.12
C VAL A 150 -6.89 -4.62 3.02
N LEU A 151 -8.15 -4.48 3.40
CA LEU A 151 -9.30 -4.61 2.50
C LEU A 151 -10.09 -3.29 2.36
N SER A 152 -9.75 -2.27 3.15
CA SER A 152 -10.43 -0.97 3.15
C SER A 152 -9.47 0.17 3.49
N ALA A 153 -9.90 1.41 3.24
CA ALA A 153 -9.16 2.59 3.64
C ALA A 153 -9.09 2.75 5.17
N ASP A 154 -10.07 2.22 5.89
CA ASP A 154 -10.07 2.21 7.36
C ASP A 154 -9.06 1.17 7.88
N ASP A 155 -9.01 -0.05 7.30
CA ASP A 155 -7.98 -1.04 7.61
C ASP A 155 -6.56 -0.50 7.34
N LEU A 156 -6.40 0.31 6.28
CA LEU A 156 -5.12 0.95 5.94
C LEU A 156 -4.69 1.92 7.07
N ALA A 157 -5.61 2.72 7.57
CA ALA A 157 -5.36 3.62 8.69
C ALA A 157 -5.03 2.85 9.99
N ASP A 158 -5.79 1.80 10.26
CA ASP A 158 -5.57 0.93 11.42
C ASP A 158 -4.21 0.22 11.37
N SER A 159 -3.81 -0.28 10.18
CA SER A 159 -2.51 -0.92 9.98
C SER A 159 -1.37 0.03 10.36
N ARG A 160 -1.43 1.27 9.85
CA ARG A 160 -0.47 2.33 10.20
C ARG A 160 -0.44 2.62 11.70
N ASN A 161 -1.61 2.78 12.33
CA ASN A 161 -1.72 3.08 13.76
C ASN A 161 -1.16 1.95 14.64
N CYS A 162 -1.22 0.71 14.17
CA CYS A 162 -0.64 -0.46 14.84
C CYS A 162 0.85 -0.69 14.49
N GLY A 163 1.48 0.18 13.67
CA GLY A 163 2.88 0.02 13.25
C GLY A 163 3.14 -1.18 12.33
N ARG A 164 2.10 -1.69 11.66
CA ARG A 164 2.20 -2.79 10.68
C ARG A 164 2.20 -2.23 9.26
N ILE A 165 2.90 -2.91 8.37
CA ILE A 165 2.92 -2.58 6.94
C ILE A 165 1.68 -3.22 6.30
N ALA A 166 0.87 -2.39 5.64
CA ALA A 166 -0.33 -2.84 4.96
C ALA A 166 0.02 -3.54 3.64
N ALA A 167 -0.47 -4.77 3.46
CA ALA A 167 -0.44 -5.47 2.17
C ALA A 167 -1.81 -5.33 1.49
N LEU A 168 -1.82 -4.73 0.28
CA LEU A 168 -3.01 -4.60 -0.57
C LEU A 168 -2.89 -5.57 -1.75
N LEU A 169 -3.94 -6.37 -1.99
CA LEU A 169 -3.98 -7.31 -3.12
C LEU A 169 -4.25 -6.57 -4.44
N GLY A 170 -3.27 -6.57 -5.32
CA GLY A 170 -3.32 -5.97 -6.64
C GLY A 170 -2.08 -5.14 -6.99
N PRO A 171 -2.02 -4.64 -8.24
CA PRO A 171 -3.01 -4.84 -9.30
C PRO A 171 -3.06 -6.28 -9.84
N MET A 172 -4.27 -6.71 -10.19
CA MET A 172 -4.53 -7.93 -10.92
C MET A 172 -4.63 -7.64 -12.42
N ALA A 173 -4.14 -8.52 -13.28
CA ALA A 173 -4.30 -8.36 -14.73
C ALA A 173 -5.79 -8.51 -15.17
N GLY A 174 -6.30 -7.54 -15.90
CA GLY A 174 -7.68 -7.57 -16.44
C GLY A 174 -7.95 -8.76 -17.37
N GLN A 175 -6.94 -9.26 -18.06
CA GLN A 175 -7.00 -10.49 -18.86
C GLN A 175 -7.42 -11.72 -18.05
N ALA A 176 -6.93 -11.83 -16.80
CA ALA A 176 -7.24 -12.94 -15.91
C ALA A 176 -8.71 -12.96 -15.44
N LEU A 177 -9.48 -11.90 -15.68
CA LEU A 177 -10.92 -11.88 -15.44
C LEU A 177 -11.71 -12.77 -16.44
N GLY A 178 -11.10 -13.18 -17.54
CA GLY A 178 -11.75 -14.04 -18.56
C GLY A 178 -13.03 -13.43 -19.12
N ASP A 179 -13.05 -12.10 -19.32
CA ASP A 179 -14.21 -11.34 -19.81
C ASP A 179 -15.48 -11.54 -18.97
N SER A 180 -15.33 -11.72 -17.65
CA SER A 180 -16.43 -12.07 -16.74
C SER A 180 -16.58 -11.08 -15.58
N LEU A 181 -17.72 -10.40 -15.52
CA LEU A 181 -18.12 -9.57 -14.39
C LEU A 181 -18.35 -10.40 -13.11
N ALA A 182 -18.68 -11.68 -13.23
CA ALA A 182 -18.83 -12.57 -12.09
C ALA A 182 -17.46 -12.87 -11.45
N VAL A 183 -16.42 -13.09 -12.27
CA VAL A 183 -15.05 -13.28 -11.80
C VAL A 183 -14.56 -12.00 -11.10
N LEU A 184 -14.82 -10.81 -11.66
CA LEU A 184 -14.48 -9.55 -10.99
C LEU A 184 -15.08 -9.47 -9.57
N ARG A 185 -16.35 -9.83 -9.41
CA ARG A 185 -17.00 -9.86 -8.09
C ARG A 185 -16.39 -10.90 -7.14
N ALA A 186 -16.03 -12.06 -7.66
CA ALA A 186 -15.42 -13.13 -6.88
C ALA A 186 -14.02 -12.71 -6.36
N VAL A 187 -13.15 -12.17 -7.23
CA VAL A 187 -11.82 -11.73 -6.80
C VAL A 187 -11.87 -10.52 -5.86
N TYR A 188 -12.85 -9.63 -6.02
CA TYR A 188 -13.11 -8.57 -5.05
C TYR A 188 -13.47 -9.13 -3.66
N ALA A 189 -14.34 -10.14 -3.61
CA ALA A 189 -14.70 -10.80 -2.35
C ALA A 189 -13.49 -11.49 -1.69
N LEU A 190 -12.51 -11.95 -2.48
CA LEU A 190 -11.25 -12.51 -2.00
C LEU A 190 -10.23 -11.45 -1.57
N GLY A 191 -10.52 -10.17 -1.80
CA GLY A 191 -9.68 -9.08 -1.29
C GLY A 191 -8.95 -8.26 -2.35
N VAL A 192 -9.08 -8.55 -3.64
CA VAL A 192 -8.48 -7.74 -4.72
C VAL A 192 -9.06 -6.33 -4.69
N ARG A 193 -8.18 -5.31 -4.72
CA ARG A 193 -8.58 -3.89 -4.63
C ARG A 193 -8.22 -3.06 -5.85
N SER A 194 -7.38 -3.57 -6.75
CA SER A 194 -7.08 -2.90 -8.02
C SER A 194 -6.95 -3.91 -9.16
N VAL A 195 -7.35 -3.48 -10.37
CA VAL A 195 -7.30 -4.28 -11.61
C VAL A 195 -6.77 -3.40 -12.73
N THR A 196 -5.69 -3.84 -13.38
CA THR A 196 -5.10 -3.19 -14.55
C THR A 196 -5.89 -3.55 -15.78
N LEU A 197 -6.35 -2.55 -16.54
CA LEU A 197 -7.14 -2.78 -17.74
C LEU A 197 -6.30 -3.21 -18.95
N ALA A 198 -5.01 -2.92 -18.95
CA ALA A 198 -4.10 -3.22 -20.07
C ALA A 198 -4.15 -4.70 -20.48
N GLY A 199 -4.10 -4.94 -21.78
CA GLY A 199 -4.08 -6.29 -22.37
C GLY A 199 -5.41 -7.03 -22.35
N ALA A 200 -6.43 -6.56 -21.63
CA ALA A 200 -7.75 -7.17 -21.68
C ALA A 200 -8.37 -7.03 -23.09
N ARG A 201 -9.09 -8.06 -23.53
CA ARG A 201 -9.69 -8.09 -24.88
C ARG A 201 -10.55 -6.87 -25.17
N TRP A 202 -11.28 -6.40 -24.18
CA TRP A 202 -12.18 -5.24 -24.26
C TRP A 202 -11.47 -3.89 -24.16
N THR A 203 -10.12 -3.87 -24.18
CA THR A 203 -9.28 -2.65 -24.19
C THR A 203 -8.30 -2.60 -25.36
N GLN A 204 -8.20 -3.62 -26.20
CA GLN A 204 -7.18 -3.73 -27.27
C GLN A 204 -7.33 -2.66 -28.36
N SER A 205 -8.56 -2.29 -28.69
CA SER A 205 -8.88 -1.29 -29.71
C SER A 205 -9.60 -0.06 -29.13
N GLY A 206 -9.20 0.33 -27.92
CA GLY A 206 -9.92 1.27 -27.08
C GLY A 206 -10.95 0.58 -26.19
N LEU A 207 -11.60 1.33 -25.31
CA LEU A 207 -12.57 0.76 -24.37
C LEU A 207 -13.88 0.41 -25.08
N THR A 208 -14.21 -0.88 -25.15
CA THR A 208 -15.43 -1.38 -25.78
C THR A 208 -16.69 -1.16 -24.92
N PRO A 209 -17.92 -1.38 -25.44
CA PRO A 209 -19.14 -1.37 -24.63
C PRO A 209 -19.10 -2.31 -23.42
N PHE A 210 -18.52 -3.52 -23.56
CA PHE A 210 -18.32 -4.41 -22.42
C PHE A 210 -17.29 -3.85 -21.44
N GLY A 211 -16.20 -3.23 -21.93
CA GLY A 211 -15.22 -2.53 -21.10
C GLY A 211 -15.85 -1.40 -20.28
N HIS A 212 -16.82 -0.66 -20.84
CA HIS A 212 -17.62 0.32 -20.10
C HIS A 212 -18.38 -0.33 -18.92
N GLU A 213 -19.00 -1.49 -19.14
CA GLU A 213 -19.69 -2.21 -18.07
C GLU A 213 -18.72 -2.72 -16.99
N MET A 214 -17.53 -3.18 -17.42
CA MET A 214 -16.46 -3.60 -16.48
C MET A 214 -16.03 -2.45 -15.57
N VAL A 215 -15.71 -1.28 -16.13
CA VAL A 215 -15.33 -0.08 -15.35
C VAL A 215 -16.47 0.34 -14.40
N ARG A 216 -17.72 0.31 -14.86
CA ARG A 216 -18.88 0.65 -14.02
C ARG A 216 -19.08 -0.34 -12.87
N GLU A 217 -18.83 -1.63 -13.11
CA GLU A 217 -18.91 -2.64 -12.05
C GLU A 217 -17.75 -2.51 -11.06
N MET A 218 -16.53 -2.18 -11.53
CA MET A 218 -15.41 -1.84 -10.66
C MET A 218 -15.76 -0.65 -9.75
N ASN A 219 -16.32 0.42 -10.32
CA ASN A 219 -16.78 1.58 -9.51
C ASN A 219 -17.88 1.17 -8.50
N ARG A 220 -18.80 0.26 -8.88
CA ARG A 220 -19.85 -0.25 -7.99
C ARG A 220 -19.29 -1.07 -6.82
N LEU A 221 -18.20 -1.77 -7.04
CA LEU A 221 -17.53 -2.60 -6.03
C LEU A 221 -16.56 -1.80 -5.15
N GLY A 222 -16.00 -0.70 -5.66
CA GLY A 222 -14.89 0.02 -5.04
C GLY A 222 -13.52 -0.55 -5.42
N VAL A 223 -13.44 -1.26 -6.55
CA VAL A 223 -12.17 -1.71 -7.12
C VAL A 223 -11.54 -0.55 -7.89
N LEU A 224 -10.28 -0.25 -7.59
CA LEU A 224 -9.51 0.76 -8.29
C LEU A 224 -9.27 0.34 -9.74
N VAL A 225 -9.59 1.24 -10.65
CA VAL A 225 -9.27 1.10 -12.08
C VAL A 225 -7.83 1.52 -12.28
N ASP A 226 -6.96 0.58 -12.64
CA ASP A 226 -5.57 0.85 -12.96
C ASP A 226 -5.39 0.94 -14.47
N LEU A 227 -4.88 2.08 -14.93
CA LEU A 227 -4.67 2.39 -16.34
C LEU A 227 -3.23 2.18 -16.81
N SER A 228 -2.35 1.66 -15.95
CA SER A 228 -0.96 1.37 -16.30
C SER A 228 -0.88 0.49 -17.54
N GLY A 229 -0.02 0.86 -18.49
CA GLY A 229 0.19 0.11 -19.73
C GLY A 229 -0.98 0.14 -20.74
N CYS A 230 -2.05 0.87 -20.46
CA CYS A 230 -3.13 1.07 -21.43
C CYS A 230 -2.70 2.00 -22.58
N THR A 231 -3.37 1.88 -23.74
CA THR A 231 -3.21 2.87 -24.80
C THR A 231 -3.78 4.23 -24.38
N PRO A 232 -3.24 5.36 -24.89
CA PRO A 232 -3.77 6.69 -24.58
C PRO A 232 -5.26 6.86 -24.88
N ASP A 233 -5.78 6.18 -25.92
CA ASP A 233 -7.22 6.20 -26.21
C ASP A 233 -8.05 5.49 -25.14
N THR A 234 -7.60 4.33 -24.68
CA THR A 234 -8.24 3.63 -23.55
C THR A 234 -8.21 4.46 -22.27
N MET A 235 -7.07 5.14 -21.99
CA MET A 235 -6.94 6.03 -20.83
C MET A 235 -7.97 7.17 -20.89
N ARG A 236 -8.04 7.90 -22.01
CA ARG A 236 -8.99 9.01 -22.22
C ARG A 236 -10.43 8.57 -22.07
N ARG A 237 -10.80 7.47 -22.73
CA ARG A 237 -12.18 6.94 -22.68
C ARG A 237 -12.53 6.51 -21.27
N THR A 238 -11.65 5.83 -20.57
CA THR A 238 -11.89 5.41 -19.20
C THR A 238 -12.06 6.60 -18.27
N LEU A 239 -11.19 7.62 -18.37
CA LEU A 239 -11.29 8.86 -17.59
C LEU A 239 -12.60 9.62 -17.83
N THR A 240 -13.19 9.49 -19.03
CA THR A 240 -14.49 10.13 -19.34
C THR A 240 -15.67 9.42 -18.65
N ILE A 241 -15.62 8.09 -18.47
CA ILE A 241 -16.76 7.31 -17.99
C ILE A 241 -16.71 6.93 -16.54
N THR A 242 -15.50 6.83 -15.95
CA THR A 242 -15.33 6.44 -14.56
C THR A 242 -15.94 7.46 -13.60
N ARG A 243 -16.47 6.97 -12.48
CA ARG A 243 -17.02 7.80 -11.40
C ARG A 243 -16.10 7.83 -10.19
N ALA A 244 -15.23 6.83 -10.07
CA ALA A 244 -14.19 6.76 -9.05
C ALA A 244 -12.87 7.30 -9.60
N PRO A 245 -11.99 7.81 -8.75
CA PRO A 245 -10.62 8.10 -9.13
C PRO A 245 -9.92 6.85 -9.68
N VAL A 246 -9.08 7.05 -10.70
CA VAL A 246 -8.24 6.00 -11.27
C VAL A 246 -6.83 6.04 -10.68
N ILE A 247 -6.07 4.96 -10.88
CA ILE A 247 -4.65 4.91 -10.58
C ILE A 247 -3.84 4.56 -11.84
N PHE A 248 -2.59 4.97 -11.83
CA PHE A 248 -1.51 4.41 -12.64
C PHE A 248 -0.52 3.82 -11.64
N SER A 249 -0.65 2.54 -11.31
CA SER A 249 0.13 1.88 -10.27
C SER A 249 1.58 1.65 -10.67
N TYR A 250 1.81 1.45 -11.98
CA TYR A 250 3.11 1.17 -12.55
C TYR A 250 3.15 1.62 -14.02
N GLN A 251 3.59 2.84 -14.25
CA GLN A 251 3.66 3.42 -15.59
C GLN A 251 5.11 3.66 -15.99
N THR A 252 5.65 2.84 -16.89
CA THR A 252 7.05 2.93 -17.36
C THR A 252 7.27 3.99 -18.42
N GLU A 253 6.25 4.22 -19.26
CA GLU A 253 6.30 5.24 -20.31
C GLU A 253 5.69 6.55 -19.79
N PRO A 254 6.23 7.72 -20.18
CA PRO A 254 5.64 9.00 -19.81
C PRO A 254 4.18 9.09 -20.27
N LEU A 255 3.31 9.56 -19.40
CA LEU A 255 1.90 9.80 -19.73
C LEU A 255 1.78 11.05 -20.61
N PRO A 256 0.91 11.06 -21.63
CA PRO A 256 0.59 12.28 -22.36
C PRO A 256 0.02 13.37 -21.45
N ASP A 257 0.38 14.62 -21.68
CA ASP A 257 -0.04 15.78 -20.86
C ASP A 257 -1.56 15.91 -20.76
N ASP A 258 -2.28 15.62 -21.84
CA ASP A 258 -3.74 15.65 -21.83
C ASP A 258 -4.36 14.55 -20.94
N VAL A 259 -3.69 13.40 -20.82
CA VAL A 259 -4.08 12.34 -19.86
C VAL A 259 -3.80 12.79 -18.42
N LEU A 260 -2.67 13.45 -18.18
CA LEU A 260 -2.33 14.03 -16.87
C LEU A 260 -3.33 15.13 -16.46
N HIS A 261 -3.71 16.02 -17.40
CA HIS A 261 -4.77 17.00 -17.15
C HIS A 261 -6.13 16.34 -16.84
N ALA A 262 -6.48 15.28 -17.57
CA ALA A 262 -7.71 14.53 -17.30
C ALA A 262 -7.66 13.78 -15.96
N LEU A 263 -6.49 13.26 -15.56
CA LEU A 263 -6.24 12.65 -14.26
C LEU A 263 -6.49 13.63 -13.11
N ARG A 264 -6.02 14.88 -13.25
CA ARG A 264 -6.30 15.97 -12.30
C ARG A 264 -7.81 16.16 -12.12
N GLY A 265 -8.56 16.25 -13.22
CA GLY A 265 -10.03 16.39 -13.18
C GLY A 265 -10.76 15.18 -12.59
N ASN A 266 -10.17 13.99 -12.71
CA ASN A 266 -10.67 12.74 -12.13
C ASN A 266 -10.29 12.58 -10.64
N HIS A 267 -9.40 13.40 -10.10
CA HIS A 267 -8.80 13.26 -8.76
C HIS A 267 -8.07 11.91 -8.56
N GLY A 268 -7.57 11.31 -9.64
CA GLY A 268 -6.78 10.10 -9.61
C GLY A 268 -5.34 10.33 -9.17
N VAL A 269 -4.51 9.30 -9.29
CA VAL A 269 -3.10 9.36 -8.90
C VAL A 269 -2.21 8.60 -9.89
N CYS A 270 -1.07 9.21 -10.23
CA CYS A 270 0.02 8.59 -10.97
C CYS A 270 1.14 8.22 -9.99
N MET A 271 1.43 6.95 -9.89
CA MET A 271 2.51 6.42 -9.04
C MET A 271 3.75 6.22 -9.92
N VAL A 272 4.74 7.10 -9.74
CA VAL A 272 5.96 7.12 -10.55
C VAL A 272 6.88 5.98 -10.12
N PRO A 273 7.33 5.11 -11.05
CA PRO A 273 8.19 3.97 -10.71
C PRO A 273 9.64 4.39 -10.47
N CYS A 274 10.30 3.70 -9.54
CA CYS A 274 11.72 3.90 -9.21
C CYS A 274 12.68 3.22 -10.21
N THR A 275 12.32 3.16 -11.49
CA THR A 275 13.07 2.44 -12.55
C THR A 275 13.75 3.37 -13.56
N ALA A 276 13.64 4.69 -13.40
CA ALA A 276 14.17 5.68 -14.35
C ALA A 276 15.67 5.94 -14.16
N GLY A 277 16.54 5.15 -14.73
CA GLY A 277 17.99 5.37 -14.88
C GLY A 277 18.74 5.85 -13.61
N THR A 278 18.43 7.01 -13.08
CA THR A 278 19.04 7.63 -11.89
C THR A 278 17.99 8.19 -10.94
N LEU A 279 18.36 8.39 -9.66
CA LEU A 279 17.50 9.00 -8.65
C LEU A 279 17.03 10.41 -9.10
N PRO A 280 17.89 11.32 -9.62
CA PRO A 280 17.42 12.59 -10.16
C PRO A 280 16.43 12.45 -11.32
N ALA A 281 16.61 11.47 -12.21
CA ALA A 281 15.65 11.22 -13.29
C ALA A 281 14.28 10.76 -12.78
N THR A 282 14.24 9.99 -11.70
CA THR A 282 12.97 9.64 -11.02
C THR A 282 12.33 10.90 -10.44
N ALA A 283 13.12 11.78 -9.82
CA ALA A 283 12.63 13.06 -9.30
C ALA A 283 12.12 14.00 -10.42
N ASP A 284 12.75 14.01 -11.60
CA ASP A 284 12.29 14.77 -12.77
C ASP A 284 10.90 14.30 -13.23
N LEU A 285 10.64 12.98 -13.23
CA LEU A 285 9.31 12.45 -13.55
C LEU A 285 8.26 12.84 -12.51
N LEU A 286 8.62 12.86 -11.24
CA LEU A 286 7.75 13.34 -10.17
C LEU A 286 7.42 14.82 -10.32
N ASP A 287 8.42 15.66 -10.63
CA ASP A 287 8.23 17.07 -10.92
C ASP A 287 7.28 17.28 -12.10
N HIS A 288 7.48 16.53 -13.20
CA HIS A 288 6.63 16.61 -14.40
C HIS A 288 5.15 16.27 -14.09
N VAL A 289 4.90 15.15 -13.40
CA VAL A 289 3.52 14.79 -13.03
C VAL A 289 2.90 15.82 -12.09
N ARG A 290 3.68 16.33 -11.12
CA ARG A 290 3.25 17.36 -10.18
C ARG A 290 2.90 18.67 -10.89
N GLU A 291 3.70 19.09 -11.87
CA GLU A 291 3.49 20.33 -12.63
C GLU A 291 2.17 20.27 -13.42
N ILE A 292 1.90 19.15 -14.10
CA ILE A 292 0.77 19.05 -15.02
C ILE A 292 -0.51 18.60 -14.29
N ALA A 293 -0.42 17.53 -13.51
CA ALA A 293 -1.59 16.95 -12.84
C ALA A 293 -1.85 17.56 -11.46
N GLY A 294 -0.88 18.27 -10.89
CA GLY A 294 -0.97 18.86 -9.54
C GLY A 294 -0.42 17.94 -8.44
N PRO A 295 -0.11 18.51 -7.25
CA PRO A 295 0.51 17.75 -6.16
C PRO A 295 -0.37 16.63 -5.60
N GLU A 296 -1.69 16.73 -5.75
CA GLU A 296 -2.63 15.69 -5.30
C GLU A 296 -2.65 14.45 -6.20
N ALA A 297 -2.07 14.53 -7.41
CA ALA A 297 -2.09 13.45 -8.38
C ALA A 297 -0.79 12.62 -8.42
N VAL A 298 0.17 12.89 -7.52
CA VAL A 298 1.50 12.26 -7.52
C VAL A 298 1.62 11.27 -6.38
N ALA A 299 2.20 10.09 -6.66
CA ALA A 299 2.62 9.11 -5.65
C ALA A 299 3.82 8.30 -6.14
N LEU A 300 4.30 7.38 -5.32
CA LEU A 300 5.45 6.51 -5.60
C LEU A 300 5.02 5.08 -5.92
N SER A 301 5.77 4.47 -6.83
CA SER A 301 5.75 3.04 -7.08
C SER A 301 7.20 2.53 -6.98
N GLY A 302 7.47 1.64 -6.03
CA GLY A 302 8.80 1.05 -5.89
C GLY A 302 9.17 0.24 -7.12
N ALA A 303 8.21 -0.52 -7.63
CA ALA A 303 8.39 -1.49 -8.71
C ALA A 303 9.50 -2.53 -8.39
N TYR A 304 9.74 -2.75 -7.09
CA TYR A 304 10.72 -3.71 -6.60
C TYR A 304 10.28 -5.16 -6.84
N ASP A 305 11.25 -6.05 -6.93
CA ASP A 305 11.07 -7.49 -7.19
C ASP A 305 10.34 -7.78 -8.52
N THR A 306 10.49 -6.89 -9.51
CA THR A 306 9.91 -7.05 -10.86
C THR A 306 10.89 -7.63 -11.87
N GLY A 307 12.17 -7.75 -11.51
CA GLY A 307 13.25 -8.12 -12.41
C GLY A 307 13.70 -6.98 -13.35
N LEU A 308 13.15 -5.78 -13.20
CA LEU A 308 13.58 -4.60 -13.94
C LEU A 308 14.71 -3.87 -13.21
N PRO A 309 15.61 -3.21 -13.95
CA PRO A 309 16.67 -2.42 -13.32
C PRO A 309 16.09 -1.20 -12.59
N HIS A 310 16.59 -0.93 -11.40
CA HIS A 310 16.23 0.25 -10.64
C HIS A 310 17.12 1.44 -10.93
N ALA A 311 16.61 2.63 -10.67
CA ALA A 311 17.37 3.86 -10.74
C ALA A 311 18.62 3.77 -9.84
N ALA A 312 19.75 4.26 -10.35
CA ALA A 312 20.97 4.32 -9.56
C ALA A 312 20.72 5.16 -8.28
N GLY A 313 20.96 4.56 -7.13
CA GLY A 313 20.65 5.12 -5.81
C GLY A 313 19.35 4.61 -5.17
N LEU A 314 18.48 3.89 -5.92
CA LEU A 314 17.20 3.32 -5.45
C LEU A 314 17.16 1.79 -5.61
N LYS A 315 18.24 1.10 -5.30
CA LYS A 315 18.45 -0.34 -5.57
C LYS A 315 17.48 -1.28 -4.84
N ASP A 316 16.93 -0.87 -3.73
CA ASP A 316 15.95 -1.61 -2.94
C ASP A 316 15.06 -0.62 -2.17
N VAL A 317 13.99 -1.14 -1.59
CA VAL A 317 12.97 -0.32 -0.93
C VAL A 317 13.50 0.53 0.24
N SER A 318 14.62 0.16 0.86
CA SER A 318 15.24 0.94 1.95
C SER A 318 15.87 2.25 1.49
N CYS A 319 15.99 2.45 0.17
CA CYS A 319 16.56 3.66 -0.41
C CYS A 319 15.55 4.82 -0.59
N VAL A 320 14.26 4.60 -0.36
CA VAL A 320 13.20 5.61 -0.52
C VAL A 320 13.50 6.93 0.20
N PRO A 321 14.06 6.97 1.43
CA PRO A 321 14.41 8.25 2.10
C PRO A 321 15.35 9.14 1.28
N ARG A 322 16.20 8.58 0.43
CA ARG A 322 17.09 9.34 -0.46
C ARG A 322 16.31 10.10 -1.54
N LEU A 323 15.25 9.49 -2.08
CA LEU A 323 14.38 10.16 -3.06
C LEU A 323 13.60 11.30 -2.39
N ILE A 324 13.12 11.09 -1.18
CA ILE A 324 12.43 12.15 -0.43
C ILE A 324 13.40 13.29 -0.09
N ALA A 325 14.65 12.99 0.26
CA ALA A 325 15.68 14.00 0.49
C ALA A 325 15.96 14.83 -0.79
N GLU A 326 16.07 14.19 -1.94
CA GLU A 326 16.21 14.88 -3.25
C GLU A 326 15.04 15.82 -3.52
N LEU A 327 13.80 15.40 -3.26
CA LEU A 327 12.62 16.25 -3.44
C LEU A 327 12.64 17.47 -2.49
N LEU A 328 13.11 17.29 -1.25
CA LEU A 328 13.31 18.38 -0.30
C LEU A 328 14.39 19.37 -0.79
N GLU A 329 15.49 18.87 -1.34
CA GLU A 329 16.55 19.70 -1.95
C GLU A 329 16.05 20.48 -3.17
N ARG A 330 15.13 19.92 -3.95
CA ARG A 330 14.43 20.59 -5.03
C ARG A 330 13.38 21.61 -4.56
N GLY A 331 13.16 21.73 -3.25
CA GLY A 331 12.23 22.69 -2.65
C GLY A 331 10.78 22.24 -2.66
N TRP A 332 10.51 20.95 -2.72
CA TRP A 332 9.14 20.45 -2.52
C TRP A 332 8.63 20.83 -1.13
N PRO A 333 7.46 21.45 -1.03
CA PRO A 333 6.83 21.69 0.27
C PRO A 333 6.53 20.38 1.00
N GLU A 334 6.72 20.34 2.32
CA GLU A 334 6.39 19.13 3.11
C GLU A 334 4.95 18.63 2.91
N PRO A 335 3.93 19.50 2.81
CA PRO A 335 2.57 19.03 2.51
C PRO A 335 2.45 18.23 1.21
N ASP A 336 3.22 18.62 0.16
CA ASP A 336 3.22 17.89 -1.11
C ASP A 336 3.93 16.54 -0.97
N ILE A 337 5.00 16.46 -0.18
CA ILE A 337 5.68 15.20 0.16
C ILE A 337 4.76 14.29 0.97
N MET A 338 4.03 14.81 1.95
CA MET A 338 3.03 14.05 2.71
C MET A 338 1.88 13.57 1.80
N GLY A 339 1.52 14.37 0.79
CA GLY A 339 0.60 13.97 -0.28
C GLY A 339 1.13 12.76 -1.05
N LEU A 340 2.33 12.91 -1.62
CA LEU A 340 3.04 11.92 -2.41
C LEU A 340 3.22 10.58 -1.67
N THR A 341 3.60 10.64 -0.41
CA THR A 341 3.92 9.42 0.37
C THR A 341 2.66 8.67 0.81
N TRP A 342 1.62 9.38 1.29
CA TRP A 342 0.47 8.72 1.89
C TRP A 342 -0.87 9.26 1.44
N SER A 343 -1.09 10.58 1.56
CA SER A 343 -2.44 11.12 1.57
C SER A 343 -3.16 10.98 0.23
N ASN A 344 -2.43 11.06 -0.90
CA ASN A 344 -3.00 10.98 -2.23
C ASN A 344 -3.58 9.58 -2.51
N VAL A 345 -2.82 8.52 -2.21
CA VAL A 345 -3.28 7.14 -2.41
C VAL A 345 -4.39 6.78 -1.43
N ALA A 346 -4.24 7.15 -0.15
CA ALA A 346 -5.28 6.93 0.86
C ALA A 346 -6.60 7.62 0.50
N ARG A 347 -6.54 8.84 -0.06
CA ARG A 347 -7.69 9.58 -0.60
C ARG A 347 -8.38 8.83 -1.74
N VAL A 348 -7.60 8.30 -2.69
CA VAL A 348 -8.14 7.56 -3.84
C VAL A 348 -8.86 6.29 -3.38
N LEU A 349 -8.29 5.54 -2.45
CA LEU A 349 -8.95 4.37 -1.85
C LEU A 349 -10.29 4.73 -1.21
N ARG A 350 -10.32 5.76 -0.34
CA ARG A 350 -11.56 6.23 0.29
C ARG A 350 -12.60 6.70 -0.72
N ALA A 351 -12.17 7.41 -1.76
CA ALA A 351 -13.06 7.92 -2.80
C ALA A 351 -13.68 6.80 -3.65
N ALA A 352 -12.91 5.73 -3.94
CA ALA A 352 -13.44 4.55 -4.61
C ALA A 352 -14.52 3.85 -3.76
N GLU A 353 -14.26 3.66 -2.46
CA GLU A 353 -15.24 3.10 -1.53
C GLU A 353 -16.49 3.98 -1.37
N PHE A 354 -16.31 5.29 -1.31
CA PHE A 354 -17.43 6.24 -1.26
C PHE A 354 -18.28 6.14 -2.51
N THR A 355 -17.64 6.07 -3.69
CA THR A 355 -18.32 5.87 -4.97
C THR A 355 -19.10 4.56 -4.99
N ALA A 356 -18.53 3.48 -4.46
CA ALA A 356 -19.18 2.18 -4.37
C ALA A 356 -20.42 2.23 -3.47
N ARG A 357 -20.30 2.80 -2.28
CA ARG A 357 -21.43 2.98 -1.35
C ARG A 357 -22.57 3.78 -1.98
N ALA A 358 -22.26 4.80 -2.77
CA ALA A 358 -23.26 5.59 -3.49
C ALA A 358 -23.87 4.86 -4.69
N ALA A 359 -23.12 3.97 -5.35
CA ALA A 359 -23.54 3.24 -6.55
C ALA A 359 -24.40 2.01 -6.24
N GLN A 360 -24.06 1.24 -5.20
CA GLN A 360 -24.71 -0.03 -4.85
C GLN A 360 -26.23 0.05 -4.69
N PRO A 361 -26.84 1.05 -3.98
CA PRO A 361 -28.28 1.18 -3.87
C PRO A 361 -28.96 1.57 -5.18
N ARG A 362 -28.21 2.21 -6.10
CA ARG A 362 -28.74 2.79 -7.34
C ARG A 362 -28.64 1.84 -8.54
N ARG A 363 -27.75 0.84 -8.45
CA ARG A 363 -27.44 -0.06 -9.55
C ARG A 363 -27.24 -1.48 -9.04
N ALA A 364 -28.06 -2.39 -9.54
CA ALA A 364 -27.87 -3.84 -9.36
C ALA A 364 -26.57 -4.31 -10.05
N PRO A 365 -25.97 -5.43 -9.60
CA PRO A 365 -24.84 -6.05 -10.29
C PRO A 365 -25.14 -6.27 -11.77
N SER A 366 -24.22 -5.85 -12.64
CA SER A 366 -24.38 -6.03 -14.09
C SER A 366 -24.33 -7.51 -14.48
N ARG A 367 -25.19 -7.91 -15.41
CA ARG A 367 -25.24 -9.25 -16.02
C ARG A 367 -24.80 -9.23 -17.48
N ALA A 368 -24.17 -8.15 -17.91
CA ALA A 368 -23.67 -8.01 -19.27
C ALA A 368 -22.67 -9.12 -19.60
N ALA A 369 -22.73 -9.61 -20.83
CA ALA A 369 -21.77 -10.56 -21.38
C ALA A 369 -21.08 -9.93 -22.59
N ILE A 370 -19.80 -10.20 -22.79
CA ILE A 370 -18.99 -9.63 -23.87
C ILE A 370 -19.61 -9.95 -25.25
N GLY A 371 -20.03 -11.19 -25.46
CA GLY A 371 -20.66 -11.60 -26.76
C GLY A 371 -22.00 -10.95 -27.06
N ALA A 372 -22.60 -10.22 -26.10
CA ALA A 372 -23.84 -9.47 -26.33
C ALA A 372 -23.60 -7.98 -26.58
N LEU A 373 -22.46 -7.44 -26.17
CA LEU A 373 -22.13 -6.01 -26.24
C LEU A 373 -21.06 -5.70 -27.30
N ASP A 374 -20.08 -6.57 -27.45
CA ASP A 374 -18.93 -6.38 -28.33
C ASP A 374 -19.09 -7.32 -29.55
N VAL A 375 -20.14 -7.06 -30.37
CA VAL A 375 -20.48 -7.84 -31.60
C VAL A 375 -19.68 -7.33 -32.78
#